data_9f535bae7078cffe65211eddd3def81f
#
_entry.id   9f535bae7078cffe65211eddd3def81f
#
_cell.length_a   1.000
_cell.length_b   1.000
_cell.length_c   1.000
_cell.angle_alpha   90.00
_cell.angle_beta   90.00
_cell.angle_gamma   90.00
#
_symmetry.space_group_name_H-M   'P 1'
#
loop_
_entity.id
_entity.type
_entity.pdbx_description
1 polymer ?
#
loop_
_entity_poly.entity_id
_entity_poly.type
_entity_poly.pdbx_seq_one_letter_code
_entity_poly.pdbx_strand_id
1 'polypeptide(L)'
;MVDSPPPPNPDFIYSLYTGGFKGQLIRIALVLDVFSPLATGAADAQTIAQHCGCEENMLIALLDYLCSLDVLDHVQNTYSLSPTAAAFLVPGKESFAGDWVLADTDPELWNGILLALRNGKPFLAKFPYEQDAWLESYSTSRPAKSLEMWKAAGIEIGKCPGLRVLDLACGCAVKSFV
;
A
#
# COMPACT_ATOMS: atom_id res chain seq x y z
N MET A 1 -35.22 -21.81 -18.78
CA MET A 1 -34.81 -20.53 -19.41
C MET A 1 -33.36 -20.34 -19.06
N VAL A 2 -32.48 -20.34 -20.01
CA VAL A 2 -31.06 -20.00 -19.75
C VAL A 2 -31.04 -18.48 -19.72
N ASP A 3 -30.77 -17.89 -18.55
CA ASP A 3 -30.63 -16.43 -18.42
C ASP A 3 -29.52 -15.98 -19.36
N SER A 4 -29.86 -15.05 -20.23
CA SER A 4 -28.85 -14.40 -21.09
C SER A 4 -27.79 -13.75 -20.20
N PRO A 5 -26.51 -13.87 -20.55
CA PRO A 5 -25.47 -13.17 -19.78
C PRO A 5 -25.77 -11.65 -19.75
N PRO A 6 -25.48 -10.97 -18.65
CA PRO A 6 -25.68 -9.53 -18.55
C PRO A 6 -24.89 -8.82 -19.67
N PRO A 7 -25.39 -7.69 -20.17
CA PRO A 7 -24.71 -6.93 -21.21
C PRO A 7 -23.31 -6.51 -20.74
N PRO A 8 -22.33 -6.39 -21.66
CA PRO A 8 -21.00 -5.90 -21.32
C PRO A 8 -21.08 -4.52 -20.65
N ASN A 9 -20.37 -4.37 -19.51
CA ASN A 9 -20.34 -3.14 -18.77
C ASN A 9 -18.90 -2.59 -18.72
N PRO A 10 -18.64 -1.36 -19.20
CA PRO A 10 -17.32 -0.74 -19.18
C PRO A 10 -16.84 -0.40 -17.75
N ASP A 11 -17.74 -0.32 -16.76
CA ASP A 11 -17.39 0.07 -15.38
C ASP A 11 -16.33 -0.84 -14.77
N PHE A 12 -16.32 -2.12 -15.12
CA PHE A 12 -15.27 -3.05 -14.69
C PHE A 12 -13.88 -2.59 -15.16
N ILE A 13 -13.75 -2.22 -16.43
CA ILE A 13 -12.47 -1.74 -16.99
C ILE A 13 -12.07 -0.40 -16.35
N TYR A 14 -13.03 0.52 -16.16
CA TYR A 14 -12.78 1.78 -15.47
C TYR A 14 -12.34 1.55 -14.01
N SER A 15 -12.92 0.59 -13.31
CA SER A 15 -12.53 0.28 -11.94
C SER A 15 -11.08 -0.25 -11.85
N LEU A 16 -10.65 -1.07 -12.80
CA LEU A 16 -9.26 -1.54 -12.89
C LEU A 16 -8.29 -0.39 -13.16
N TYR A 17 -8.63 0.49 -14.11
CA TYR A 17 -7.81 1.66 -14.43
C TYR A 17 -7.70 2.62 -13.25
N THR A 18 -8.82 2.97 -12.63
CA THR A 18 -8.84 3.89 -11.49
C THR A 18 -8.18 3.32 -10.25
N GLY A 19 -8.13 1.98 -10.11
CA GLY A 19 -7.39 1.31 -9.03
C GLY A 19 -5.91 1.67 -9.01
N GLY A 20 -5.25 1.64 -10.17
CA GLY A 20 -3.86 2.07 -10.31
C GLY A 20 -3.65 3.55 -9.97
N PHE A 21 -4.55 4.41 -10.42
CA PHE A 21 -4.50 5.84 -10.16
C PHE A 21 -4.66 6.17 -8.66
N LYS A 22 -5.59 5.50 -7.97
CA LYS A 22 -5.78 5.62 -6.52
C LYS A 22 -4.49 5.30 -5.75
N GLY A 23 -3.81 4.21 -6.11
CA GLY A 23 -2.53 3.83 -5.51
C GLY A 23 -1.46 4.91 -5.66
N GLN A 24 -1.35 5.53 -6.84
CA GLN A 24 -0.38 6.61 -7.08
C GLN A 24 -0.70 7.87 -6.25
N LEU A 25 -1.96 8.21 -6.03
CA LEU A 25 -2.32 9.37 -5.20
C LEU A 25 -2.04 9.13 -3.72
N ILE A 26 -2.27 7.91 -3.20
CA ILE A 26 -1.84 7.54 -1.85
C ILE A 26 -0.31 7.63 -1.72
N ARG A 27 0.42 7.18 -2.74
CA ARG A 27 1.88 7.29 -2.77
C ARG A 27 2.34 8.75 -2.74
N ILE A 28 1.72 9.63 -3.53
CA ILE A 28 2.03 11.06 -3.52
C ILE A 28 1.79 11.63 -2.12
N ALA A 29 0.68 11.28 -1.48
CA ALA A 29 0.37 11.73 -0.12
C ALA A 29 1.41 11.23 0.90
N LEU A 30 1.94 10.02 0.75
CA LEU A 30 3.03 9.50 1.59
C LEU A 30 4.35 10.22 1.34
N VAL A 31 4.71 10.47 0.07
CA VAL A 31 5.94 11.21 -0.31
C VAL A 31 5.91 12.64 0.23
N LEU A 32 4.74 13.27 0.22
CA LEU A 32 4.53 14.62 0.75
C LEU A 32 4.39 14.66 2.28
N ASP A 33 4.34 13.50 2.92
CA ASP A 33 4.13 13.36 4.37
C ASP A 33 2.82 14.01 4.86
N VAL A 34 1.73 13.80 4.11
CA VAL A 34 0.39 14.34 4.45
C VAL A 34 -0.15 13.77 5.76
N PHE A 35 0.24 12.55 6.13
CA PHE A 35 -0.38 11.83 7.25
C PHE A 35 0.24 12.17 8.62
N SER A 36 1.50 12.60 8.68
CA SER A 36 2.19 12.92 9.93
C SER A 36 1.54 14.08 10.69
N PRO A 37 1.21 15.24 10.10
CA PRO A 37 0.57 16.32 10.82
C PRO A 37 -0.82 15.95 11.34
N LEU A 38 -1.49 14.98 10.73
CA LEU A 38 -2.80 14.49 11.13
C LEU A 38 -2.76 13.40 12.22
N ALA A 39 -1.56 12.89 12.54
CA ALA A 39 -1.42 11.83 13.55
C ALA A 39 -1.78 12.29 14.96
N THR A 40 -1.69 13.58 15.26
CA THR A 40 -1.99 14.17 16.56
C THR A 40 -3.39 14.77 16.66
N GLY A 41 -4.13 14.84 15.56
CA GLY A 41 -5.48 15.39 15.52
C GLY A 41 -5.82 16.01 14.17
N ALA A 42 -7.01 16.57 14.06
CA ALA A 42 -7.47 17.26 12.86
C ALA A 42 -6.68 18.55 12.61
N ALA A 43 -6.41 18.86 11.33
CA ALA A 43 -5.73 20.07 10.90
C ALA A 43 -6.43 20.68 9.67
N ASP A 44 -6.29 21.98 9.49
CA ASP A 44 -6.74 22.66 8.27
C ASP A 44 -5.76 22.47 7.10
N ALA A 45 -6.22 22.75 5.89
CA ALA A 45 -5.42 22.61 4.68
C ALA A 45 -4.14 23.44 4.70
N GLN A 46 -4.20 24.65 5.27
CA GLN A 46 -3.05 25.55 5.37
C GLN A 46 -1.94 24.94 6.24
N THR A 47 -2.29 24.39 7.39
CA THR A 47 -1.35 23.72 8.29
C THR A 47 -0.70 22.52 7.62
N ILE A 48 -1.49 21.69 6.92
CA ILE A 48 -0.96 20.53 6.19
C ILE A 48 -0.06 20.99 5.05
N ALA A 49 -0.47 22.00 4.29
CA ALA A 49 0.32 22.54 3.17
C ALA A 49 1.67 23.10 3.61
N GLN A 50 1.71 23.79 4.74
CA GLN A 50 2.95 24.29 5.34
C GLN A 50 3.89 23.15 5.74
N HIS A 51 3.35 22.09 6.33
CA HIS A 51 4.14 20.90 6.68
C HIS A 51 4.70 20.21 5.44
N CYS A 52 3.88 20.02 4.42
CA CYS A 52 4.23 19.34 3.16
C CYS A 52 5.10 20.20 2.21
N GLY A 53 5.24 21.50 2.46
CA GLY A 53 5.90 22.43 1.55
C GLY A 53 5.16 22.59 0.22
N CYS A 54 3.82 22.54 0.24
CA CYS A 54 2.96 22.56 -0.95
C CYS A 54 2.13 23.84 -1.02
N GLU A 55 1.67 24.19 -2.23
CA GLU A 55 0.63 25.20 -2.42
C GLU A 55 -0.72 24.69 -1.91
N GLU A 56 -1.36 25.48 -1.04
CA GLU A 56 -2.59 25.09 -0.34
C GLU A 56 -3.71 24.67 -1.30
N ASN A 57 -3.98 25.49 -2.33
CA ASN A 57 -5.06 25.20 -3.29
C ASN A 57 -4.86 23.87 -4.04
N MET A 58 -3.61 23.52 -4.35
CA MET A 58 -3.31 22.25 -5.01
C MET A 58 -3.41 21.08 -4.04
N LEU A 59 -3.01 21.29 -2.80
CA LEU A 59 -3.10 20.25 -1.76
C LEU A 59 -4.55 19.93 -1.42
N ILE A 60 -5.45 20.93 -1.36
CA ILE A 60 -6.89 20.73 -1.11
C ILE A 60 -7.45 19.69 -2.09
N ALA A 61 -7.11 19.77 -3.38
CA ALA A 61 -7.60 18.80 -4.36
C ALA A 61 -7.17 17.36 -4.04
N LEU A 62 -5.94 17.18 -3.54
CA LEU A 62 -5.46 15.87 -3.09
C LEU A 62 -6.20 15.42 -1.82
N LEU A 63 -6.34 16.30 -0.83
CA LEU A 63 -7.04 16.00 0.42
C LEU A 63 -8.50 15.61 0.19
N ASP A 64 -9.21 16.36 -0.64
CA ASP A 64 -10.61 16.07 -0.99
C ASP A 64 -10.74 14.73 -1.74
N TYR A 65 -9.76 14.43 -2.60
CA TYR A 65 -9.72 13.13 -3.26
C TYR A 65 -9.47 12.00 -2.24
N LEU A 66 -8.56 12.18 -1.30
CA LEU A 66 -8.33 11.20 -0.22
C LEU A 66 -9.57 11.01 0.66
N CYS A 67 -10.37 12.06 0.87
CA CYS A 67 -11.69 11.95 1.52
C CYS A 67 -12.66 11.08 0.70
N SER A 68 -12.68 11.23 -0.62
CA SER A 68 -13.53 10.42 -1.52
C SER A 68 -13.15 8.94 -1.53
N LEU A 69 -11.96 8.59 -1.03
CA LEU A 69 -11.46 7.22 -0.87
C LEU A 69 -11.60 6.69 0.56
N ASP A 70 -12.27 7.40 1.45
CA ASP A 70 -12.38 7.05 2.89
C ASP A 70 -11.02 6.93 3.59
N VAL A 71 -10.00 7.63 3.08
CA VAL A 71 -8.66 7.71 3.69
C VAL A 71 -8.61 8.84 4.72
N LEU A 72 -9.25 9.97 4.40
CA LEU A 72 -9.41 11.10 5.29
C LEU A 72 -10.89 11.39 5.51
N ASP A 73 -11.18 12.01 6.64
CA ASP A 73 -12.48 12.64 6.95
C ASP A 73 -12.33 14.15 6.87
N HIS A 74 -13.34 14.85 6.33
CA HIS A 74 -13.41 16.31 6.25
C HIS A 74 -14.61 16.81 7.03
N VAL A 75 -14.35 17.54 8.11
CA VAL A 75 -15.40 18.11 8.94
C VAL A 75 -15.17 19.61 9.09
N GLN A 76 -16.15 20.40 8.69
CA GLN A 76 -16.07 21.86 8.64
C GLN A 76 -14.91 22.34 7.75
N ASN A 77 -13.81 22.78 8.32
CA ASN A 77 -12.62 23.25 7.61
C ASN A 77 -11.36 22.47 7.99
N THR A 78 -11.52 21.27 8.54
CA THR A 78 -10.40 20.45 8.99
C THR A 78 -10.47 19.03 8.44
N TYR A 79 -9.30 18.46 8.19
CA TYR A 79 -9.10 17.09 7.76
C TYR A 79 -8.60 16.25 8.94
N SER A 80 -9.01 15.00 9.00
CA SER A 80 -8.55 14.03 9.98
C SER A 80 -8.35 12.67 9.34
N LEU A 81 -7.56 11.81 10.00
CA LEU A 81 -7.33 10.45 9.51
C LEU A 81 -8.55 9.58 9.77
N SER A 82 -8.97 8.80 8.77
CA SER A 82 -9.87 7.67 9.04
C SER A 82 -9.17 6.65 9.96
N PRO A 83 -9.92 5.79 10.67
CA PRO A 83 -9.32 4.76 11.53
C PRO A 83 -8.30 3.89 10.81
N THR A 84 -8.56 3.55 9.54
CA THR A 84 -7.65 2.75 8.71
C THR A 84 -6.38 3.52 8.37
N ALA A 85 -6.50 4.77 7.94
CA ALA A 85 -5.33 5.61 7.65
C ALA A 85 -4.49 5.86 8.91
N ALA A 86 -5.14 6.11 10.04
CA ALA A 86 -4.48 6.29 11.33
C ALA A 86 -3.69 5.05 11.76
N ALA A 87 -4.15 3.85 11.41
CA ALA A 87 -3.45 2.61 11.73
C ALA A 87 -2.28 2.33 10.77
N PHE A 88 -2.46 2.56 9.45
CA PHE A 88 -1.58 1.99 8.44
C PHE A 88 -0.79 3.01 7.61
N LEU A 89 -1.13 4.31 7.65
CA LEU A 89 -0.47 5.32 6.82
C LEU A 89 0.35 6.35 7.60
N VAL A 90 0.39 6.26 8.92
CA VAL A 90 1.21 7.13 9.77
C VAL A 90 2.60 6.53 9.96
N PRO A 91 3.67 7.22 9.52
CA PRO A 91 5.04 6.75 9.70
C PRO A 91 5.40 6.46 11.16
N GLY A 92 6.29 5.49 11.38
CA GLY A 92 6.77 5.11 12.70
C GLY A 92 5.87 4.19 13.51
N LYS A 93 4.71 3.80 13.00
CA LYS A 93 3.87 2.76 13.61
C LYS A 93 4.30 1.37 13.17
N GLU A 94 4.21 0.40 14.07
CA GLU A 94 4.51 -1.02 13.77
C GLU A 94 3.65 -1.56 12.61
N SER A 95 2.42 -1.08 12.49
CA SER A 95 1.48 -1.46 11.42
C SER A 95 1.63 -0.64 10.13
N PHE A 96 2.63 0.25 10.04
CA PHE A 96 2.80 1.12 8.88
C PHE A 96 2.94 0.32 7.58
N ALA A 97 2.09 0.62 6.63
CA ALA A 97 2.07 -0.04 5.31
C ALA A 97 2.61 0.84 4.18
N GLY A 98 3.00 2.08 4.51
CA GLY A 98 3.47 3.07 3.52
C GLY A 98 4.75 2.66 2.81
N ASP A 99 5.67 1.97 3.49
CA ASP A 99 6.90 1.47 2.88
C ASP A 99 6.62 0.61 1.64
N TRP A 100 5.54 -0.16 1.71
CA TRP A 100 5.13 -1.03 0.63
C TRP A 100 4.60 -0.26 -0.58
N VAL A 101 3.84 0.79 -0.31
CA VAL A 101 3.31 1.70 -1.34
C VAL A 101 4.44 2.49 -1.99
N LEU A 102 5.46 2.86 -1.20
CA LEU A 102 6.62 3.62 -1.68
C LEU A 102 7.61 2.77 -2.47
N ALA A 103 7.73 1.47 -2.16
CA ALA A 103 8.67 0.57 -2.82
C ALA A 103 8.26 0.18 -4.26
N ASP A 104 6.97 0.24 -4.61
CA ASP A 104 6.41 -0.34 -5.84
C ASP A 104 6.23 0.68 -6.97
N THR A 105 7.28 1.45 -7.30
CA THR A 105 7.09 2.53 -8.28
C THR A 105 8.26 2.79 -9.21
N ASP A 106 8.83 1.75 -9.79
CA ASP A 106 9.73 1.95 -10.91
C ASP A 106 8.92 2.05 -12.21
N PRO A 107 8.82 3.23 -12.85
CA PRO A 107 8.18 3.37 -14.15
C PRO A 107 8.82 2.49 -15.23
N GLU A 108 10.10 2.12 -15.07
CA GLU A 108 10.81 1.22 -15.97
C GLU A 108 10.29 -0.20 -15.89
N LEU A 109 9.70 -0.60 -14.76
CA LEU A 109 9.11 -1.93 -14.60
C LEU A 109 7.99 -2.16 -15.62
N TRP A 110 7.08 -1.23 -15.78
CA TRP A 110 5.96 -1.36 -16.73
C TRP A 110 6.41 -1.38 -18.17
N ASN A 111 7.38 -0.52 -18.53
CA ASN A 111 8.00 -0.54 -19.85
C ASN A 111 8.79 -1.83 -20.08
N GLY A 112 9.47 -2.32 -19.07
CA GLY A 112 10.21 -3.57 -19.12
C GLY A 112 9.30 -4.79 -19.34
N ILE A 113 8.16 -4.86 -18.67
CA ILE A 113 7.15 -5.90 -18.90
C ILE A 113 6.64 -5.84 -20.35
N LEU A 114 6.34 -4.66 -20.88
CA LEU A 114 5.92 -4.50 -22.26
C LEU A 114 6.98 -5.00 -23.24
N LEU A 115 8.26 -4.67 -23.02
CA LEU A 115 9.38 -5.12 -23.84
C LEU A 115 9.59 -6.64 -23.73
N ALA A 116 9.45 -7.22 -22.53
CA ALA A 116 9.55 -8.65 -22.31
C ALA A 116 8.48 -9.41 -23.12
N LEU A 117 7.24 -8.92 -23.08
CA LEU A 117 6.14 -9.50 -23.85
C LEU A 117 6.38 -9.43 -25.36
N ARG A 118 6.96 -8.31 -25.87
CA ARG A 118 7.26 -8.14 -27.30
C ARG A 118 8.43 -8.99 -27.78
N ASN A 119 9.46 -9.13 -26.97
CA ASN A 119 10.73 -9.72 -27.35
C ASN A 119 10.89 -11.20 -26.94
N GLY A 120 9.93 -11.73 -26.14
CA GLY A 120 9.99 -13.09 -25.60
C GLY A 120 11.16 -13.34 -24.65
N LYS A 121 11.77 -12.28 -24.10
CA LYS A 121 12.88 -12.35 -23.15
C LYS A 121 12.43 -11.80 -21.79
N PRO A 122 12.75 -12.49 -20.67
CA PRO A 122 12.42 -11.95 -19.37
C PRO A 122 13.07 -10.57 -19.17
N PHE A 123 12.27 -9.63 -18.66
CA PHE A 123 12.79 -8.37 -18.19
C PHE A 123 13.35 -8.60 -16.79
N LEU A 124 14.66 -8.54 -16.67
CA LEU A 124 15.32 -8.46 -15.37
C LEU A 124 15.23 -7.00 -14.92
N ALA A 125 14.09 -6.60 -14.36
CA ALA A 125 14.06 -5.41 -13.55
C ALA A 125 15.15 -5.56 -12.50
N LYS A 126 15.88 -4.49 -12.22
CA LYS A 126 16.59 -4.37 -10.96
C LYS A 126 15.50 -4.26 -9.90
N PHE A 127 14.94 -5.42 -9.54
CA PHE A 127 14.04 -5.46 -8.41
C PHE A 127 14.79 -4.90 -7.21
N PRO A 128 14.14 -4.11 -6.36
CA PRO A 128 14.74 -3.59 -5.14
C PRO A 128 15.16 -4.68 -4.13
N TYR A 129 15.19 -5.95 -4.54
CA TYR A 129 15.73 -7.07 -3.77
C TYR A 129 17.20 -6.93 -3.39
N GLU A 130 17.95 -6.12 -4.14
CA GLU A 130 19.32 -5.73 -3.79
C GLU A 130 19.36 -4.50 -2.85
N GLN A 131 18.22 -3.91 -2.54
CA GLN A 131 18.16 -2.78 -1.62
C GLN A 131 17.83 -3.31 -0.22
N ASP A 132 18.79 -3.19 0.67
CA ASP A 132 18.66 -3.56 2.10
C ASP A 132 17.39 -2.95 2.73
N ALA A 133 17.01 -1.75 2.34
CA ALA A 133 15.80 -1.07 2.78
C ALA A 133 14.51 -1.82 2.44
N TRP A 134 14.41 -2.47 1.27
CA TRP A 134 13.23 -3.28 0.92
C TRP A 134 13.14 -4.56 1.75
N LEU A 135 14.28 -5.24 1.93
CA LEU A 135 14.36 -6.43 2.78
C LEU A 135 14.03 -6.09 4.24
N GLU A 136 14.51 -4.97 4.74
CA GLU A 136 14.24 -4.47 6.07
C GLU A 136 12.75 -4.15 6.24
N SER A 137 12.16 -3.38 5.33
CA SER A 137 10.72 -3.09 5.31
C SER A 137 9.88 -4.35 5.25
N TYR A 138 10.24 -5.30 4.40
CA TYR A 138 9.53 -6.56 4.26
C TYR A 138 9.64 -7.44 5.51
N SER A 139 10.78 -7.42 6.20
CA SER A 139 11.02 -8.18 7.42
C SER A 139 10.34 -7.57 8.65
N THR A 140 10.24 -6.24 8.72
CA THR A 140 9.67 -5.54 9.87
C THR A 140 8.15 -5.37 9.81
N SER A 141 7.58 -5.21 8.61
CA SER A 141 6.16 -4.87 8.44
C SER A 141 5.18 -6.06 8.47
N ARG A 142 5.66 -7.33 8.50
CA ARG A 142 4.79 -8.49 8.27
C ARG A 142 4.76 -9.63 9.29
N PRO A 143 5.44 -9.59 10.46
CA PRO A 143 5.36 -10.70 11.41
C PRO A 143 3.93 -10.96 11.89
N ALA A 144 3.18 -9.91 12.23
CA ALA A 144 1.78 -10.01 12.67
C ALA A 144 0.88 -10.66 11.60
N LYS A 145 1.01 -10.24 10.34
CA LYS A 145 0.24 -10.80 9.22
C LYS A 145 0.60 -12.26 8.92
N SER A 146 1.89 -12.60 9.08
CA SER A 146 2.35 -13.99 8.95
C SER A 146 1.76 -14.87 10.05
N LEU A 147 1.71 -14.38 11.28
CA LEU A 147 1.09 -15.07 12.41
C LEU A 147 -0.42 -15.31 12.20
N GLU A 148 -1.13 -14.31 11.67
CA GLU A 148 -2.55 -14.46 11.29
C GLU A 148 -2.76 -15.52 10.21
N MET A 149 -1.88 -15.58 9.22
CA MET A 149 -1.91 -16.59 8.16
C MET A 149 -1.74 -18.02 8.73
N TRP A 150 -0.80 -18.22 9.65
CA TRP A 150 -0.60 -19.50 10.31
C TRP A 150 -1.82 -19.90 11.15
N LYS A 151 -2.40 -18.97 11.91
CA LYS A 151 -3.65 -19.19 12.66
C LYS A 151 -4.80 -19.56 11.74
N ALA A 152 -4.96 -18.86 10.60
CA ALA A 152 -6.00 -19.17 9.62
C ALA A 152 -5.83 -20.56 8.99
N ALA A 153 -4.58 -21.04 8.87
CA ALA A 153 -4.26 -22.39 8.45
C ALA A 153 -4.44 -23.46 9.56
N GLY A 154 -4.90 -23.06 10.74
CA GLY A 154 -5.08 -23.97 11.89
C GLY A 154 -3.75 -24.34 12.58
N ILE A 155 -2.69 -23.60 12.33
CA ILE A 155 -1.36 -23.85 12.90
C ILE A 155 -1.09 -22.83 14.00
N GLU A 156 -1.06 -23.29 15.25
CA GLU A 156 -0.63 -22.49 16.40
C GLU A 156 0.88 -22.65 16.61
N ILE A 157 1.63 -21.63 16.20
CA ILE A 157 3.08 -21.61 16.38
C ILE A 157 3.43 -21.71 17.88
N GLY A 158 4.38 -22.57 18.21
CA GLY A 158 4.74 -22.87 19.60
C GLY A 158 3.90 -23.97 20.27
N LYS A 159 2.75 -24.37 19.70
CA LYS A 159 1.93 -25.47 20.24
C LYS A 159 2.00 -26.77 19.41
N CYS A 160 2.80 -26.77 18.33
CA CYS A 160 3.00 -27.95 17.48
C CYS A 160 4.41 -28.51 17.67
N PRO A 161 4.68 -29.33 18.68
CA PRO A 161 6.01 -29.91 18.90
C PRO A 161 6.39 -30.80 17.71
N GLY A 162 7.60 -30.62 17.17
CA GLY A 162 8.09 -31.37 16.04
C GLY A 162 7.60 -30.88 14.67
N LEU A 163 6.91 -29.77 14.58
CA LEU A 163 6.55 -29.14 13.31
C LEU A 163 7.81 -28.87 12.47
N ARG A 164 7.81 -29.40 11.25
CA ARG A 164 8.85 -29.11 10.25
C ARG A 164 8.24 -28.32 9.14
N VAL A 165 8.80 -27.14 8.88
CA VAL A 165 8.33 -26.23 7.81
C VAL A 165 9.35 -26.22 6.70
N LEU A 166 8.87 -26.39 5.45
CA LEU A 166 9.64 -26.13 4.24
C LEU A 166 9.05 -24.89 3.58
N ASP A 167 9.77 -23.78 3.62
CA ASP A 167 9.38 -22.53 2.96
C ASP A 167 10.17 -22.38 1.65
N LEU A 168 9.49 -22.64 0.53
CA LEU A 168 10.07 -22.49 -0.81
C LEU A 168 9.97 -21.04 -1.27
N ALA A 169 11.08 -20.50 -1.77
CA ALA A 169 11.19 -19.10 -2.20
C ALA A 169 10.93 -18.11 -1.03
N CYS A 170 11.46 -18.44 0.14
CA CYS A 170 11.16 -17.78 1.42
C CYS A 170 11.57 -16.28 1.48
N GLY A 171 12.38 -15.79 0.56
CA GLY A 171 12.91 -14.42 0.63
C GLY A 171 13.67 -14.19 1.94
N CYS A 172 13.22 -13.25 2.77
CA CYS A 172 13.75 -12.98 4.10
C CYS A 172 13.19 -13.93 5.18
N ALA A 173 12.48 -14.97 4.80
CA ALA A 173 11.90 -16.02 5.66
C ALA A 173 10.98 -15.50 6.80
N VAL A 174 10.42 -14.32 6.67
CA VAL A 174 9.53 -13.71 7.70
C VAL A 174 8.35 -14.60 8.07
N LYS A 175 7.86 -15.40 7.11
CA LYS A 175 6.75 -16.34 7.37
C LYS A 175 7.17 -17.55 8.20
N SER A 176 8.45 -17.85 8.26
CA SER A 176 9.01 -19.01 8.95
C SER A 176 9.55 -18.68 10.33
N PHE A 177 9.77 -17.40 10.64
CA PHE A 177 10.36 -16.90 11.90
C PHE A 177 9.39 -16.14 12.81
N VAL A 178 8.11 -16.42 12.74
CA VAL A 178 7.07 -15.82 13.62
C VAL A 178 6.81 -16.68 14.86
#